data_0a53df741c14ce5c590c81cc59e8db2a
#
_entry.id   0a53df741c14ce5c590c81cc59e8db2a
#
_cell.length_a   1.000
_cell.length_b   1.000
_cell.length_c   1.000
_cell.angle_alpha   90.00
_cell.angle_beta   90.00
_cell.angle_gamma   90.00
#
_symmetry.space_group_name_H-M   'P 1'
#
loop_
_entity.id
_entity.type
_entity.pdbx_description
1 polymer ?
#
loop_
_entity_poly.entity_id
_entity_poly.type
_entity_poly.pdbx_seq_one_letter_code
_entity_poly.pdbx_strand_id
1 'polypeptide(L)'
;MLHFMRISFLFPFVFSLIMLTGLSTLAQQRRTVGVVTMYSDTAPGYTLFAPLMGTDTYLVDNFGRQINVWKSDKLSGASDYLLKDGSLLRCESLQNMVFNGGGSGGRIKRTSWDGKVMWTYDYSSNNYCQQHDIEYLPNGNVLILAWELKSEAEAQAAGRTTRGNVWMDHVVEVKPSGSNGGQIVWEWHVWDHLIQDKDQSKKNYGKVADHPELIDINFVNNDMTIGGGSSADWLH
;
A
#
# COMPACT_ATOMS: atom_id res chain seq x y z
N MET A 1 -13.04 -96.55 1.97
CA MET A 1 -12.85 -95.87 0.68
C MET A 1 -13.19 -94.39 0.92
N LEU A 2 -12.16 -93.57 1.20
CA LEU A 2 -12.28 -92.13 1.61
C LEU A 2 -12.39 -91.27 0.35
N HIS A 3 -13.41 -90.46 0.26
CA HIS A 3 -13.49 -89.39 -0.68
C HIS A 3 -13.05 -88.08 -0.06
N PHE A 4 -11.93 -87.53 -0.52
CA PHE A 4 -11.47 -86.18 -0.19
C PHE A 4 -12.13 -85.15 -1.09
N MET A 5 -12.87 -84.22 -0.44
CA MET A 5 -13.48 -83.09 -1.12
C MET A 5 -12.49 -81.92 -1.22
N ARG A 6 -12.18 -81.50 -2.44
CA ARG A 6 -11.32 -80.36 -2.70
C ARG A 6 -12.09 -79.07 -2.46
N ILE A 7 -11.69 -78.30 -1.49
CA ILE A 7 -12.14 -76.90 -1.32
C ILE A 7 -11.17 -76.01 -2.08
N SER A 8 -11.68 -75.40 -3.15
CA SER A 8 -10.93 -74.47 -4.00
C SER A 8 -10.80 -73.10 -3.35
N PHE A 9 -9.59 -72.62 -3.32
CA PHE A 9 -9.24 -71.27 -2.88
C PHE A 9 -9.84 -70.20 -3.82
N LEU A 10 -10.88 -69.49 -3.36
CA LEU A 10 -11.47 -68.35 -4.03
C LEU A 10 -11.38 -67.05 -3.20
N PHE A 11 -10.62 -67.07 -2.12
CA PHE A 11 -10.59 -65.94 -1.16
C PHE A 11 -9.48 -64.88 -1.34
N PRO A 12 -8.39 -65.05 -2.11
CA PRO A 12 -7.43 -63.98 -2.20
C PRO A 12 -7.75 -62.91 -3.27
N PHE A 13 -8.68 -63.18 -4.22
CA PHE A 13 -8.89 -62.23 -5.33
C PHE A 13 -9.86 -61.08 -4.98
N VAL A 14 -10.75 -61.26 -4.04
CA VAL A 14 -11.72 -60.21 -3.63
C VAL A 14 -11.05 -59.19 -2.72
N PHE A 15 -10.07 -59.58 -1.93
CA PHE A 15 -9.34 -58.65 -1.02
C PHE A 15 -8.37 -57.75 -1.77
N SER A 16 -7.83 -58.18 -2.91
CA SER A 16 -6.92 -57.38 -3.73
C SER A 16 -7.64 -56.30 -4.54
N LEU A 17 -8.94 -56.49 -4.88
CA LEU A 17 -9.70 -55.52 -5.64
C LEU A 17 -10.23 -54.36 -4.76
N ILE A 18 -10.42 -54.60 -3.48
CA ILE A 18 -10.89 -53.58 -2.52
C ILE A 18 -9.72 -52.61 -2.15
N MET A 19 -8.47 -53.05 -2.21
CA MET A 19 -7.31 -52.19 -1.98
C MET A 19 -6.97 -51.24 -3.14
N LEU A 20 -7.40 -51.53 -4.37
CA LEU A 20 -7.17 -50.67 -5.50
C LEU A 20 -8.20 -49.52 -5.66
N THR A 21 -9.36 -49.62 -5.01
CA THR A 21 -10.37 -48.57 -5.07
C THR A 21 -10.22 -47.51 -3.96
N GLY A 22 -9.36 -47.77 -2.98
CA GLY A 22 -9.10 -46.85 -1.84
C GLY A 22 -8.10 -45.73 -2.12
N LEU A 23 -7.45 -45.71 -3.30
CA LEU A 23 -6.37 -44.77 -3.59
C LEU A 23 -6.77 -43.57 -4.45
N SER A 24 -8.06 -43.38 -4.74
CA SER A 24 -8.51 -42.30 -5.66
C SER A 24 -9.23 -41.14 -4.97
N THR A 25 -9.22 -41.06 -3.66
CA THR A 25 -9.74 -39.88 -2.94
C THR A 25 -8.65 -39.21 -2.13
N LEU A 26 -7.51 -38.93 -2.72
CA LEU A 26 -6.79 -37.76 -2.34
C LEU A 26 -7.64 -36.60 -2.81
N ALA A 27 -8.52 -36.13 -1.95
CA ALA A 27 -9.25 -34.90 -2.15
C ALA A 27 -8.22 -33.86 -2.61
N GLN A 28 -8.34 -33.38 -3.84
CA GLN A 28 -7.53 -32.31 -4.36
C GLN A 28 -7.75 -31.13 -3.42
N GLN A 29 -6.84 -30.96 -2.48
CA GLN A 29 -6.93 -29.93 -1.48
C GLN A 29 -6.99 -28.62 -2.25
N ARG A 30 -8.17 -28.01 -2.30
CA ARG A 30 -8.36 -26.71 -2.99
C ARG A 30 -7.31 -25.77 -2.41
N ARG A 31 -6.39 -25.32 -3.24
CA ARG A 31 -5.47 -24.26 -2.88
C ARG A 31 -6.32 -23.05 -2.48
N THR A 32 -6.18 -22.59 -1.28
CA THR A 32 -6.86 -21.41 -0.73
C THR A 32 -5.93 -20.20 -0.69
N VAL A 33 -4.67 -20.39 -1.08
CA VAL A 33 -3.64 -19.34 -1.12
C VAL A 33 -2.88 -19.41 -2.45
N GLY A 34 -2.39 -18.28 -2.91
CA GLY A 34 -1.75 -18.15 -4.20
C GLY A 34 -2.76 -18.01 -5.34
N VAL A 35 -2.38 -18.39 -6.55
CA VAL A 35 -3.28 -18.39 -7.71
C VAL A 35 -4.24 -19.56 -7.58
N VAL A 36 -5.51 -19.27 -7.30
CA VAL A 36 -6.59 -20.27 -7.14
C VAL A 36 -7.22 -20.60 -8.48
N THR A 37 -7.37 -19.60 -9.36
CA THR A 37 -7.98 -19.74 -10.68
C THR A 37 -7.21 -18.88 -11.68
N MET A 38 -7.02 -19.39 -12.89
CA MET A 38 -6.46 -18.66 -14.02
C MET A 38 -7.34 -18.92 -15.26
N TYR A 39 -7.70 -17.87 -15.96
CA TYR A 39 -8.47 -17.95 -17.20
C TYR A 39 -7.55 -17.89 -18.42
N SER A 40 -8.02 -18.41 -19.54
CA SER A 40 -7.25 -18.47 -20.81
C SER A 40 -6.96 -17.09 -21.40
N ASP A 41 -7.74 -16.07 -21.05
CA ASP A 41 -7.64 -14.68 -21.46
C ASP A 41 -6.93 -13.78 -20.41
N THR A 42 -6.31 -14.38 -19.39
CA THR A 42 -5.51 -13.64 -18.41
C THR A 42 -4.38 -12.87 -19.12
N ALA A 43 -4.30 -11.57 -18.90
CA ALA A 43 -3.24 -10.73 -19.46
C ALA A 43 -1.86 -11.27 -19.09
N PRO A 44 -0.92 -11.37 -20.05
CA PRO A 44 0.43 -11.83 -19.74
C PRO A 44 1.17 -10.79 -18.88
N GLY A 45 1.96 -11.26 -17.91
CA GLY A 45 2.74 -10.37 -17.07
C GLY A 45 3.04 -10.90 -15.69
N TYR A 46 3.30 -9.98 -14.80
CA TYR A 46 3.64 -10.23 -13.40
C TYR A 46 2.81 -9.34 -12.49
N THR A 47 2.56 -9.81 -11.27
CA THR A 47 1.91 -9.02 -10.22
C THR A 47 2.93 -8.70 -9.14
N LEU A 48 3.14 -7.39 -8.91
CA LEU A 48 3.90 -6.87 -7.76
C LEU A 48 2.91 -6.56 -6.65
N PHE A 49 3.19 -6.99 -5.43
CA PHE A 49 2.37 -6.64 -4.26
C PHE A 49 3.15 -6.75 -2.96
N ALA A 50 2.77 -5.93 -1.99
CA ALA A 50 3.19 -6.03 -0.60
C ALA A 50 1.94 -6.18 0.28
N PRO A 51 1.84 -7.24 1.10
CA PRO A 51 0.76 -7.32 2.09
C PRO A 51 0.84 -6.14 3.07
N LEU A 52 -0.30 -5.50 3.34
CA LEU A 52 -0.34 -4.27 4.16
C LEU A 52 0.28 -4.44 5.55
N MET A 53 0.09 -5.61 6.17
CA MET A 53 0.70 -5.96 7.47
C MET A 53 1.98 -6.78 7.32
N GLY A 54 2.53 -6.86 6.10
CA GLY A 54 3.75 -7.59 5.79
C GLY A 54 4.96 -6.67 5.65
N THR A 55 6.13 -7.28 5.74
CA THR A 55 7.41 -6.58 5.55
C THR A 55 8.00 -6.80 4.17
N ASP A 56 7.60 -7.87 3.48
CA ASP A 56 8.17 -8.27 2.20
C ASP A 56 7.32 -7.78 1.02
N THR A 57 7.97 -7.50 -0.12
CA THR A 57 7.33 -7.23 -1.40
C THR A 57 7.59 -8.40 -2.34
N TYR A 58 6.56 -8.88 -3.01
CA TYR A 58 6.58 -10.06 -3.87
C TYR A 58 6.33 -9.70 -5.32
N LEU A 59 7.05 -10.34 -6.22
CA LEU A 59 6.76 -10.39 -7.64
C LEU A 59 6.40 -11.82 -8.02
N VAL A 60 5.20 -12.03 -8.54
CA VAL A 60 4.69 -13.35 -8.94
C VAL A 60 4.27 -13.34 -10.41
N ASP A 61 4.38 -14.49 -11.07
CA ASP A 61 3.82 -14.67 -12.41
C ASP A 61 2.35 -15.12 -12.35
N ASN A 62 1.72 -15.24 -13.53
CA ASN A 62 0.34 -15.65 -13.66
C ASN A 62 0.06 -17.08 -13.14
N PHE A 63 1.09 -17.90 -12.94
CA PHE A 63 0.97 -19.24 -12.37
C PHE A 63 1.16 -19.25 -10.85
N GLY A 64 1.37 -18.08 -10.23
CA GLY A 64 1.61 -17.95 -8.79
C GLY A 64 3.02 -18.37 -8.38
N ARG A 65 3.96 -18.46 -9.31
CA ARG A 65 5.36 -18.71 -8.99
C ARG A 65 6.01 -17.41 -8.53
N GLN A 66 6.70 -17.46 -7.40
CA GLN A 66 7.50 -16.34 -6.92
C GLN A 66 8.69 -16.13 -7.86
N ILE A 67 8.72 -14.98 -8.53
CA ILE A 67 9.81 -14.57 -9.42
C ILE A 67 10.89 -13.84 -8.64
N ASN A 68 10.47 -12.95 -7.72
CA ASN A 68 11.37 -12.29 -6.80
C ASN A 68 10.66 -11.97 -5.46
N VAL A 69 11.47 -11.74 -4.41
CA VAL A 69 11.03 -11.22 -3.12
C VAL A 69 12.07 -10.24 -2.59
N TRP A 70 11.61 -9.04 -2.24
CA TRP A 70 12.45 -8.06 -1.55
C TRP A 70 12.08 -8.05 -0.06
N LYS A 71 13.05 -8.44 0.76
CA LYS A 71 12.92 -8.50 2.20
C LYS A 71 13.06 -7.12 2.83
N SER A 72 12.26 -6.85 3.86
CA SER A 72 12.42 -5.66 4.70
C SER A 72 12.17 -5.99 6.18
N ASP A 73 12.64 -5.11 7.06
CA ASP A 73 12.35 -5.09 8.49
C ASP A 73 11.20 -4.12 8.84
N LYS A 74 10.68 -3.38 7.85
CA LYS A 74 9.60 -2.40 8.00
C LYS A 74 8.32 -2.88 7.33
N LEU A 75 7.19 -2.53 7.93
CA LEU A 75 5.89 -2.71 7.30
C LEU A 75 5.79 -1.91 6.00
N SER A 76 4.93 -2.34 5.08
CA SER A 76 4.64 -1.58 3.88
C SER A 76 4.03 -0.22 4.23
N GLY A 77 4.46 0.82 3.52
CA GLY A 77 3.90 2.17 3.56
C GLY A 77 2.89 2.44 2.44
N ALA A 78 2.28 1.37 1.90
CA ALA A 78 1.21 1.32 0.92
C ALA A 78 1.60 1.46 -0.55
N SER A 79 2.82 1.85 -0.91
CA SER A 79 3.25 1.98 -2.32
C SER A 79 4.51 1.19 -2.63
N ASP A 80 4.47 0.46 -3.75
CA ASP A 80 5.57 -0.36 -4.26
C ASP A 80 5.59 -0.29 -5.80
N TYR A 81 6.75 0.07 -6.39
CA TYR A 81 6.94 0.20 -7.83
C TYR A 81 8.16 -0.57 -8.32
N LEU A 82 7.96 -1.44 -9.30
CA LEU A 82 9.06 -2.07 -10.03
C LEU A 82 9.52 -1.11 -11.13
N LEU A 83 10.74 -0.59 -11.01
CA LEU A 83 11.31 0.33 -11.98
C LEU A 83 11.85 -0.40 -13.21
N LYS A 84 12.05 0.32 -14.32
CA LYS A 84 12.50 -0.24 -15.61
C LYS A 84 13.85 -0.95 -15.54
N ASP A 85 14.69 -0.59 -14.58
CA ASP A 85 15.99 -1.22 -14.33
C ASP A 85 15.91 -2.46 -13.43
N GLY A 86 14.70 -2.88 -13.05
CA GLY A 86 14.46 -4.02 -12.16
C GLY A 86 14.61 -3.71 -10.68
N SER A 87 14.91 -2.46 -10.29
CA SER A 87 14.91 -2.08 -8.88
C SER A 87 13.50 -1.87 -8.35
N LEU A 88 13.28 -2.16 -7.08
CA LEU A 88 12.05 -1.85 -6.35
C LEU A 88 12.18 -0.46 -5.71
N LEU A 89 11.23 0.43 -5.97
CA LEU A 89 11.00 1.64 -5.18
C LEU A 89 9.79 1.39 -4.28
N ARG A 90 9.95 1.56 -2.97
CA ARG A 90 8.96 1.17 -1.98
C ARG A 90 8.81 2.23 -0.88
N CYS A 91 7.58 2.43 -0.40
CA CYS A 91 7.32 3.12 0.85
C CYS A 91 7.36 2.14 2.03
N GLU A 92 7.94 2.59 3.14
CA GLU A 92 8.02 1.83 4.40
C GLU A 92 7.45 2.66 5.55
N SER A 93 6.67 2.00 6.43
CA SER A 93 6.13 2.66 7.60
C SER A 93 7.21 2.86 8.67
N LEU A 94 7.39 4.11 9.08
CA LEU A 94 8.20 4.49 10.24
C LEU A 94 7.38 4.56 11.54
N GLN A 95 6.09 4.16 11.48
CA GLN A 95 5.17 4.15 12.62
C GLN A 95 5.11 5.51 13.31
N ASN A 96 4.86 6.57 12.52
CA ASN A 96 4.76 7.93 13.02
C ASN A 96 3.62 8.04 14.05
N MET A 97 3.92 8.64 15.20
CA MET A 97 2.96 8.73 16.31
C MET A 97 1.98 9.91 16.18
N VAL A 98 2.32 10.91 15.37
CA VAL A 98 1.46 12.07 15.09
C VAL A 98 0.53 11.74 13.93
N PHE A 99 1.08 11.27 12.83
CA PHE A 99 0.35 10.88 11.62
C PHE A 99 0.07 9.38 11.64
N ASN A 100 -0.93 8.97 12.39
CA ASN A 100 -1.28 7.58 12.65
C ASN A 100 -2.51 7.11 11.84
N GLY A 101 -2.87 7.83 10.79
CA GLY A 101 -3.92 7.45 9.84
C GLY A 101 -3.54 6.26 8.96
N GLY A 102 -4.52 5.73 8.23
CA GLY A 102 -4.29 4.72 7.21
C GLY A 102 -3.30 5.23 6.15
N GLY A 103 -2.45 4.37 5.62
CA GLY A 103 -1.47 4.73 4.58
C GLY A 103 -0.23 5.51 5.08
N SER A 104 -0.05 5.67 6.39
CA SER A 104 1.16 6.29 6.95
C SER A 104 2.40 5.48 6.62
N GLY A 105 3.36 6.09 5.93
CA GLY A 105 4.65 5.51 5.56
C GLY A 105 5.80 6.19 6.29
N GLY A 106 6.49 7.09 5.59
CA GLY A 106 7.56 7.92 6.14
C GLY A 106 8.94 7.66 5.57
N ARG A 107 9.24 6.48 5.04
CA ARG A 107 10.50 6.18 4.35
C ARG A 107 10.26 5.76 2.92
N ILE A 108 11.01 6.30 2.00
CA ILE A 108 11.15 5.80 0.63
C ILE A 108 12.45 5.00 0.55
N LYS A 109 12.38 3.79 0.00
CA LYS A 109 13.55 2.92 -0.17
C LYS A 109 13.62 2.39 -1.60
N ARG A 110 14.80 2.50 -2.23
CA ARG A 110 15.10 1.86 -3.50
C ARG A 110 16.04 0.68 -3.27
N THR A 111 15.67 -0.48 -3.78
CA THR A 111 16.40 -1.74 -3.59
C THR A 111 16.64 -2.38 -4.95
N SER A 112 17.85 -2.84 -5.23
CA SER A 112 18.17 -3.55 -6.47
C SER A 112 17.43 -4.89 -6.58
N TRP A 113 17.47 -5.51 -7.75
CA TRP A 113 16.83 -6.80 -8.00
C TRP A 113 17.28 -7.90 -7.03
N ASP A 114 18.54 -7.90 -6.66
CA ASP A 114 19.19 -8.86 -5.74
C ASP A 114 19.07 -8.46 -4.24
N GLY A 115 18.27 -7.45 -3.92
CA GLY A 115 17.94 -7.09 -2.53
C GLY A 115 18.93 -6.10 -1.87
N LYS A 116 19.89 -5.54 -2.62
CA LYS A 116 20.81 -4.52 -2.07
C LYS A 116 20.11 -3.16 -2.01
N VAL A 117 20.13 -2.52 -0.84
CA VAL A 117 19.64 -1.15 -0.68
C VAL A 117 20.52 -0.19 -1.48
N MET A 118 19.90 0.54 -2.40
CA MET A 118 20.55 1.53 -3.26
C MET A 118 20.42 2.94 -2.72
N TRP A 119 19.23 3.25 -2.17
CA TRP A 119 18.91 4.58 -1.65
C TRP A 119 17.78 4.52 -0.64
N THR A 120 17.82 5.41 0.35
CA THR A 120 16.72 5.65 1.29
C THR A 120 16.52 7.14 1.50
N TYR A 121 15.28 7.54 1.79
CA TYR A 121 14.95 8.90 2.19
C TYR A 121 13.82 8.88 3.20
N ASP A 122 14.06 9.46 4.37
CA ASP A 122 13.06 9.58 5.43
C ASP A 122 12.36 10.93 5.31
N TYR A 123 11.04 10.88 5.10
CA TYR A 123 10.17 12.04 5.09
C TYR A 123 9.10 11.87 6.16
N SER A 124 9.51 11.98 7.41
CA SER A 124 8.67 11.77 8.60
C SER A 124 9.24 12.54 9.78
N SER A 125 8.38 13.33 10.41
CA SER A 125 8.65 14.12 11.61
C SER A 125 7.35 14.32 12.41
N ASN A 126 7.36 15.16 13.44
CA ASN A 126 6.13 15.58 14.12
C ASN A 126 5.29 16.58 13.29
N ASN A 127 5.85 17.16 12.23
CA ASN A 127 5.21 18.21 11.44
C ASN A 127 4.77 17.73 10.04
N TYR A 128 5.32 16.63 9.54
CA TYR A 128 4.98 16.06 8.25
C TYR A 128 5.30 14.57 8.20
N CYS A 129 4.61 13.84 7.33
CA CYS A 129 4.86 12.42 7.10
C CYS A 129 4.42 12.03 5.68
N GLN A 130 5.30 11.30 4.96
CA GLN A 130 4.90 10.66 3.71
C GLN A 130 3.70 9.73 3.95
N GLN A 131 2.76 9.77 3.04
CA GLN A 131 1.55 8.94 3.09
C GLN A 131 1.25 8.35 1.70
N HIS A 132 0.57 7.24 1.67
CA HIS A 132 0.01 6.47 0.56
C HIS A 132 0.91 6.30 -0.66
N ASP A 133 1.39 7.38 -1.32
CA ASP A 133 1.94 7.24 -2.66
C ASP A 133 3.21 8.06 -2.93
N ILE A 134 3.93 7.62 -3.96
CA ILE A 134 5.14 8.25 -4.51
C ILE A 134 5.15 8.03 -6.02
N GLU A 135 5.86 8.88 -6.77
CA GLU A 135 6.09 8.70 -8.21
C GLU A 135 7.56 8.88 -8.56
N TYR A 136 8.12 7.92 -9.29
CA TYR A 136 9.49 8.01 -9.80
C TYR A 136 9.52 8.75 -11.14
N LEU A 137 10.11 9.94 -11.15
CA LEU A 137 10.13 10.81 -12.31
C LEU A 137 11.21 10.42 -13.33
N PRO A 138 11.02 10.74 -14.63
CA PRO A 138 12.01 10.45 -15.68
C PRO A 138 13.39 11.10 -15.46
N ASN A 139 13.48 12.18 -14.68
CA ASN A 139 14.72 12.84 -14.31
C ASN A 139 15.45 12.15 -13.12
N GLY A 140 14.87 11.09 -12.57
CA GLY A 140 15.39 10.35 -11.43
C GLY A 140 15.01 10.93 -10.06
N ASN A 141 14.22 12.00 -10.03
CA ASN A 141 13.65 12.53 -8.79
C ASN A 141 12.44 11.69 -8.36
N VAL A 142 11.97 11.90 -7.15
CA VAL A 142 10.79 11.23 -6.58
C VAL A 142 9.80 12.27 -6.10
N LEU A 143 8.56 12.21 -6.61
CA LEU A 143 7.45 12.91 -5.98
C LEU A 143 6.98 12.12 -4.77
N ILE A 144 6.67 12.82 -3.70
CA ILE A 144 6.23 12.25 -2.43
C ILE A 144 4.94 12.95 -2.04
N LEU A 145 3.85 12.20 -1.93
CA LEU A 145 2.63 12.66 -1.29
C LEU A 145 2.80 12.56 0.22
N ALA A 146 2.44 13.62 0.94
CA ALA A 146 2.64 13.68 2.37
C ALA A 146 1.58 14.53 3.08
N TRP A 147 1.39 14.28 4.38
CA TRP A 147 0.68 15.18 5.28
C TRP A 147 1.62 16.20 5.90
N GLU A 148 1.12 17.40 6.13
CA GLU A 148 1.69 18.40 7.03
C GLU A 148 0.71 18.77 8.14
N LEU A 149 1.21 18.96 9.35
CA LEU A 149 0.40 19.34 10.51
C LEU A 149 0.19 20.86 10.52
N LYS A 150 -1.07 21.28 10.59
CA LYS A 150 -1.46 22.65 10.97
C LYS A 150 -2.18 22.61 12.32
N SER A 151 -1.76 23.45 13.23
CA SER A 151 -2.39 23.61 14.55
C SER A 151 -3.81 24.14 14.42
N GLU A 152 -4.64 23.91 15.44
CA GLU A 152 -5.96 24.51 15.54
C GLU A 152 -5.92 26.05 15.37
N ALA A 153 -4.92 26.70 15.97
CA ALA A 153 -4.76 28.14 15.87
C ALA A 153 -4.48 28.62 14.44
N GLU A 154 -3.62 27.91 13.70
CA GLU A 154 -3.36 28.19 12.28
C GLU A 154 -4.60 27.94 11.43
N ALA A 155 -5.29 26.83 11.64
CA ALA A 155 -6.50 26.48 10.89
C ALA A 155 -7.62 27.51 11.13
N GLN A 156 -7.84 27.95 12.38
CA GLN A 156 -8.81 29.00 12.71
C GLN A 156 -8.37 30.37 12.14
N ALA A 157 -7.08 30.67 12.15
CA ALA A 157 -6.56 31.88 11.51
C ALA A 157 -6.82 31.88 10.00
N ALA A 158 -6.82 30.72 9.35
CA ALA A 158 -7.21 30.53 7.95
C ALA A 158 -8.74 30.43 7.75
N GLY A 159 -9.56 30.62 8.78
CA GLY A 159 -11.02 30.66 8.67
C GLY A 159 -11.73 29.32 8.87
N ARG A 160 -11.04 28.27 9.37
CA ARG A 160 -11.68 27.01 9.75
C ARG A 160 -12.57 27.22 10.97
N THR A 161 -13.80 26.74 10.90
CA THR A 161 -14.79 26.85 11.98
C THR A 161 -14.76 25.66 12.95
N THR A 162 -14.29 24.51 12.49
CA THR A 162 -14.14 23.29 13.30
C THR A 162 -12.85 23.35 14.12
N ARG A 163 -12.91 22.92 15.38
CA ARG A 163 -11.76 22.85 16.28
C ARG A 163 -10.88 21.63 15.97
N GLY A 164 -9.63 21.71 16.42
CA GLY A 164 -8.62 20.66 16.35
C GLY A 164 -7.55 20.95 15.31
N ASN A 165 -6.44 20.23 15.44
CA ASN A 165 -5.39 20.23 14.44
C ASN A 165 -5.90 19.59 13.15
N VAL A 166 -5.27 19.93 12.02
CA VAL A 166 -5.57 19.31 10.72
C VAL A 166 -4.28 18.84 10.04
N TRP A 167 -4.39 17.73 9.34
CA TRP A 167 -3.35 17.25 8.42
C TRP A 167 -3.74 17.70 7.03
N MET A 168 -2.88 18.51 6.45
CA MET A 168 -3.05 19.00 5.07
C MET A 168 -2.15 18.23 4.15
N ASP A 169 -2.65 17.90 2.97
CA ASP A 169 -1.81 17.25 1.95
C ASP A 169 -0.84 18.25 1.34
N HIS A 170 0.34 17.75 1.04
CA HIS A 170 1.31 18.43 0.20
C HIS A 170 2.10 17.42 -0.63
N VAL A 171 2.69 17.89 -1.69
CA VAL A 171 3.56 17.10 -2.57
C VAL A 171 4.92 17.74 -2.62
N VAL A 172 5.97 16.94 -2.45
CA VAL A 172 7.35 17.41 -2.61
C VAL A 172 8.05 16.61 -3.69
N GLU A 173 8.88 17.27 -4.50
CA GLU A 173 9.82 16.63 -5.42
C GLU A 173 11.19 16.57 -4.74
N VAL A 174 11.69 15.35 -4.55
CA VAL A 174 12.99 15.10 -3.93
C VAL A 174 13.98 14.64 -5.00
N LYS A 175 15.10 15.36 -5.11
CA LYS A 175 16.27 14.93 -5.86
C LYS A 175 17.14 14.06 -4.96
N PRO A 176 17.30 12.75 -5.24
CA PRO A 176 18.16 11.87 -4.45
C PRO A 176 19.61 12.34 -4.41
N SER A 177 20.27 12.16 -3.27
CA SER A 177 21.71 12.43 -3.11
C SER A 177 22.36 11.39 -2.20
N GLY A 178 23.50 10.85 -2.63
CA GLY A 178 24.17 9.77 -1.90
C GLY A 178 23.31 8.52 -1.76
N SER A 179 23.49 7.77 -0.69
CA SER A 179 22.76 6.53 -0.41
C SER A 179 21.56 6.70 0.53
N ASN A 180 21.44 7.84 1.23
CA ASN A 180 20.41 8.05 2.26
C ASN A 180 20.01 9.53 2.41
N GLY A 181 20.11 10.32 1.35
CA GLY A 181 19.78 11.74 1.40
C GLY A 181 19.03 12.21 0.17
N GLY A 182 18.57 13.45 0.24
CA GLY A 182 17.87 14.11 -0.88
C GLY A 182 17.72 15.61 -0.61
N GLN A 183 17.43 16.33 -1.67
CA GLN A 183 17.11 17.75 -1.63
C GLN A 183 15.70 17.94 -2.18
N ILE A 184 14.83 18.61 -1.44
CA ILE A 184 13.55 19.08 -1.97
C ILE A 184 13.86 20.17 -3.01
N VAL A 185 13.39 19.97 -4.23
CA VAL A 185 13.63 20.89 -5.37
C VAL A 185 12.35 21.56 -5.84
N TRP A 186 11.19 21.05 -5.44
CA TRP A 186 9.88 21.64 -5.68
C TRP A 186 8.91 21.15 -4.60
N GLU A 187 7.90 21.97 -4.27
CA GLU A 187 6.82 21.63 -3.35
C GLU A 187 5.52 22.34 -3.73
N TRP A 188 4.41 21.71 -3.40
CA TRP A 188 3.06 22.22 -3.55
C TRP A 188 2.25 21.85 -2.31
N HIS A 189 1.54 22.81 -1.73
CA HIS A 189 0.80 22.64 -0.49
C HIS A 189 -0.68 22.98 -0.68
N VAL A 190 -1.59 22.10 -0.27
CA VAL A 190 -3.01 22.41 -0.18
C VAL A 190 -3.24 23.67 0.64
N TRP A 191 -2.42 23.90 1.67
CA TRP A 191 -2.49 25.06 2.55
C TRP A 191 -2.45 26.41 1.80
N ASP A 192 -1.79 26.49 0.68
CA ASP A 192 -1.64 27.71 -0.13
C ASP A 192 -2.82 27.94 -1.09
N HIS A 193 -3.74 26.95 -1.16
CA HIS A 193 -4.87 26.94 -2.09
C HIS A 193 -6.23 26.92 -1.35
N LEU A 194 -6.32 27.51 -0.16
CA LEU A 194 -7.51 27.50 0.65
C LEU A 194 -8.43 28.69 0.35
N ILE A 195 -9.76 28.44 0.41
CA ILE A 195 -10.83 29.44 0.38
C ILE A 195 -11.83 29.17 1.50
N GLN A 196 -12.59 30.19 1.90
CA GLN A 196 -13.73 30.06 2.79
C GLN A 196 -14.71 31.24 2.62
N ASP A 197 -15.98 31.02 2.96
CA ASP A 197 -17.07 32.02 2.84
C ASP A 197 -17.68 32.41 4.19
N LYS A 198 -16.99 32.08 5.30
CA LYS A 198 -17.54 32.28 6.68
C LYS A 198 -17.07 33.56 7.35
N ASP A 199 -15.83 33.99 7.12
CA ASP A 199 -15.23 35.14 7.78
C ASP A 199 -14.58 36.10 6.75
N GLN A 200 -15.25 37.24 6.53
CA GLN A 200 -14.81 38.29 5.57
C GLN A 200 -13.51 38.98 5.99
N SER A 201 -13.11 38.87 7.24
CA SER A 201 -11.86 39.47 7.72
C SER A 201 -10.60 38.68 7.30
N LYS A 202 -10.73 37.46 6.77
CA LYS A 202 -9.62 36.60 6.40
C LYS A 202 -9.20 36.80 4.95
N LYS A 203 -7.89 36.64 4.68
CA LYS A 203 -7.30 36.85 3.34
C LYS A 203 -7.87 35.93 2.25
N ASN A 204 -8.25 34.71 2.64
CA ASN A 204 -8.80 33.69 1.77
C ASN A 204 -10.34 33.71 1.71
N TYR A 205 -10.98 34.82 2.12
CA TYR A 205 -12.42 34.98 2.00
C TYR A 205 -12.83 35.13 0.53
N GLY A 206 -13.81 34.34 0.11
CA GLY A 206 -14.38 34.39 -1.22
C GLY A 206 -15.61 33.49 -1.33
N LYS A 207 -16.31 33.60 -2.46
CA LYS A 207 -17.44 32.72 -2.75
C LYS A 207 -16.91 31.38 -3.27
N VAL A 208 -16.99 30.34 -2.46
CA VAL A 208 -16.41 29.00 -2.74
C VAL A 208 -16.84 28.49 -4.12
N ALA A 209 -18.12 28.64 -4.49
CA ALA A 209 -18.64 28.13 -5.75
C ALA A 209 -18.05 28.82 -7.01
N ASP A 210 -17.43 29.97 -6.88
CA ASP A 210 -16.83 30.72 -8.00
C ASP A 210 -15.34 30.36 -8.20
N HIS A 211 -14.76 29.54 -7.32
CA HIS A 211 -13.34 29.20 -7.25
C HIS A 211 -13.11 27.67 -7.21
N PRO A 212 -13.38 26.94 -8.30
CA PRO A 212 -13.18 25.48 -8.35
C PRO A 212 -11.70 25.05 -8.24
N GLU A 213 -10.75 26.00 -8.40
CA GLU A 213 -9.31 25.81 -8.25
C GLU A 213 -8.84 25.87 -6.79
N LEU A 214 -9.72 26.26 -5.85
CA LEU A 214 -9.41 26.41 -4.43
C LEU A 214 -10.18 25.38 -3.59
N ILE A 215 -9.68 25.12 -2.40
CA ILE A 215 -10.22 24.12 -1.49
C ILE A 215 -10.89 24.83 -0.30
N ASP A 216 -12.18 24.56 -0.09
CA ASP A 216 -12.91 25.11 1.05
C ASP A 216 -12.41 24.49 2.36
N ILE A 217 -11.74 25.29 3.19
CA ILE A 217 -11.21 24.84 4.50
C ILE A 217 -12.34 24.38 5.46
N ASN A 218 -13.58 24.73 5.18
CA ASN A 218 -14.75 24.34 5.95
C ASN A 218 -15.56 23.22 5.28
N PHE A 219 -15.06 22.63 4.19
CA PHE A 219 -15.68 21.45 3.61
C PHE A 219 -15.75 20.34 4.65
N VAL A 220 -16.95 19.79 4.85
CA VAL A 220 -17.18 18.67 5.78
C VAL A 220 -17.60 17.47 4.95
N ASN A 221 -16.74 16.48 4.90
CA ASN A 221 -17.12 15.18 4.40
C ASN A 221 -17.85 14.42 5.52
N ASN A 222 -19.17 14.29 5.42
CA ASN A 222 -19.98 13.56 6.39
C ASN A 222 -19.76 12.04 6.35
N ASP A 223 -19.04 11.53 5.35
CA ASP A 223 -18.77 10.10 5.15
C ASP A 223 -17.41 9.64 5.73
N MET A 224 -16.69 10.50 6.46
CA MET A 224 -15.36 10.22 7.06
C MET A 224 -15.33 9.12 8.14
N THR A 225 -16.33 8.25 8.20
CA THR A 225 -16.29 7.03 9.02
C THR A 225 -15.65 5.82 8.34
N ILE A 226 -15.31 5.93 7.06
CA ILE A 226 -14.72 4.84 6.29
C ILE A 226 -13.21 5.00 6.30
N GLY A 227 -12.50 4.23 7.16
CA GLY A 227 -11.06 4.09 7.07
C GLY A 227 -10.26 4.27 8.37
N GLY A 228 -10.89 4.55 9.50
CA GLY A 228 -10.19 4.66 10.79
C GLY A 228 -9.20 5.84 10.87
N GLY A 229 -9.41 6.86 10.04
CA GLY A 229 -8.61 8.06 10.03
C GLY A 229 -8.75 8.87 11.32
N SER A 230 -7.69 9.58 11.69
CA SER A 230 -7.74 10.60 12.72
C SER A 230 -8.72 11.69 12.30
N SER A 231 -9.43 12.31 13.27
CA SER A 231 -10.26 13.50 13.01
C SER A 231 -9.46 14.69 12.45
N ALA A 232 -8.13 14.61 12.49
CA ALA A 232 -7.22 15.59 11.89
C ALA A 232 -7.00 15.37 10.38
N ASP A 233 -7.22 14.16 9.87
CA ASP A 233 -7.09 13.79 8.46
C ASP A 233 -8.34 14.24 7.70
N TRP A 234 -8.29 15.44 7.19
CA TRP A 234 -9.47 16.16 6.71
C TRP A 234 -9.69 16.05 5.19
N LEU A 235 -8.62 15.86 4.40
CA LEU A 235 -8.70 15.78 2.94
C LEU A 235 -8.78 14.36 2.39
N HIS A 236 -8.65 13.39 3.21
CA HIS A 236 -8.55 11.97 2.83
C HIS A 236 -9.85 11.36 2.33
#